data_26a85b3f20d4a38f26aaad024b180c9d
#
_entry.id   26a85b3f20d4a38f26aaad024b180c9d
#
_cell.length_a   1.000
_cell.length_b   1.000
_cell.length_c   1.000
_cell.angle_alpha   90.00
_cell.angle_beta   90.00
_cell.angle_gamma   90.00
#
_symmetry.space_group_name_H-M   'P 1'
#
loop_
_entity.id
_entity.type
_entity.pdbx_description
1 polymer ?
#
loop_
_entity_poly.entity_id
_entity_poly.type
_entity_poly.pdbx_seq_one_letter_code
_entity_poly.pdbx_strand_id
1 'polypeptide(L)'
;ITGLLCSIVASKVLQTINPTINFQAKDIKSIPIINDKKQEVDNYVLENISLSKSDWDSFETSWDFKVHPLVKNHVNRISEAYKLWDKECEDRFNTLKRNEEELNRIFIEIYGLQDELTPEVEDKDVTVRKADLTRDIKSFISYAVGCMFGRYSLDTEGLAYAGGEWEASKYKTYIPDKDDIIPITDEEYFEDDIVTRFIEFVKVVYGEETLEENLQFIAEALGGSGNAREVIRNYFLNEFYKDHCDTYQVTGSKKRPIYWLFESGKNNGFKALVYIHRYSKDLIARMRTGYVHELQSRYRTQINLLKDQIDSNKSQSEKVKLEKEHKKIKEQLTELSKYEEKVHHYADMMVEMDLDD
;
A
#
# COMPACT_ATOMS: atom_id res chain seq x y z
N ILE A 1 -22.94 25.70 -9.52
CA ILE A 1 -21.66 26.44 -9.41
C ILE A 1 -20.48 25.48 -9.65
N THR A 2 -20.43 24.33 -8.99
CA THR A 2 -19.30 23.38 -9.11
C THR A 2 -19.03 23.00 -10.56
N GLY A 3 -20.06 22.61 -11.34
CA GLY A 3 -19.92 22.27 -12.74
C GLY A 3 -19.33 23.40 -13.60
N LEU A 4 -19.74 24.64 -13.34
CA LEU A 4 -19.17 25.80 -14.05
C LEU A 4 -17.68 25.97 -13.71
N LEU A 5 -17.33 25.91 -12.41
CA LEU A 5 -15.92 26.12 -11.98
C LEU A 5 -14.97 25.05 -12.50
N CYS A 6 -15.47 23.83 -12.77
CA CYS A 6 -14.71 22.73 -13.37
C CYS A 6 -14.72 22.74 -14.91
N SER A 7 -15.45 23.68 -15.56
CA SER A 7 -15.57 23.74 -17.01
C SER A 7 -14.44 24.50 -17.68
N ILE A 8 -14.24 24.20 -18.97
CA ILE A 8 -13.29 24.96 -19.82
C ILE A 8 -13.65 26.45 -19.92
N VAL A 9 -14.94 26.80 -19.82
CA VAL A 9 -15.40 28.19 -19.84
C VAL A 9 -14.87 28.97 -18.66
N ALA A 10 -15.01 28.42 -17.43
CA ALA A 10 -14.46 29.07 -16.23
C ALA A 10 -12.93 29.18 -16.30
N SER A 11 -12.25 28.14 -16.76
CA SER A 11 -10.79 28.15 -16.96
C SER A 11 -10.38 29.28 -17.92
N LYS A 12 -11.06 29.44 -19.05
CA LYS A 12 -10.76 30.50 -20.02
C LYS A 12 -11.03 31.91 -19.49
N VAL A 13 -12.15 32.07 -18.77
CA VAL A 13 -12.50 33.34 -18.13
C VAL A 13 -11.44 33.74 -17.07
N LEU A 14 -11.06 32.77 -16.21
CA LEU A 14 -10.04 33.01 -15.18
C LEU A 14 -8.69 33.34 -15.77
N GLN A 15 -8.24 32.65 -16.82
CA GLN A 15 -6.98 32.95 -17.52
C GLN A 15 -6.99 34.35 -18.16
N THR A 16 -8.16 34.83 -18.59
CA THR A 16 -8.30 36.16 -19.17
C THR A 16 -8.24 37.25 -18.09
N ILE A 17 -8.87 37.00 -16.92
CA ILE A 17 -8.88 37.95 -15.79
C ILE A 17 -7.51 38.01 -15.09
N ASN A 18 -6.91 36.84 -14.91
CA ASN A 18 -5.63 36.67 -14.22
C ASN A 18 -4.77 35.62 -14.94
N PRO A 19 -3.82 36.03 -15.80
CA PRO A 19 -2.98 35.14 -16.58
C PRO A 19 -1.90 34.42 -15.74
N THR A 20 -1.94 34.52 -14.40
CA THR A 20 -1.01 33.81 -13.51
C THR A 20 -1.55 32.42 -13.16
N ILE A 21 -0.68 31.57 -12.60
CA ILE A 21 -1.05 30.19 -12.20
C ILE A 21 -1.97 30.18 -10.97
N ASN A 22 -1.89 31.23 -10.13
CA ASN A 22 -2.62 31.27 -8.85
C ASN A 22 -3.82 32.20 -8.93
N PHE A 23 -5.02 31.65 -8.87
CA PHE A 23 -6.26 32.43 -8.81
C PHE A 23 -6.60 32.82 -7.35
N GLN A 24 -7.00 34.08 -7.17
CA GLN A 24 -7.49 34.57 -5.90
C GLN A 24 -9.02 34.46 -5.79
N ALA A 25 -9.54 34.46 -4.57
CA ALA A 25 -10.99 34.40 -4.35
C ALA A 25 -11.77 35.50 -5.08
N LYS A 26 -11.14 36.67 -5.28
CA LYS A 26 -11.75 37.80 -6.07
C LYS A 26 -11.91 37.42 -7.54
N ASP A 27 -10.94 36.69 -8.12
CA ASP A 27 -10.97 36.31 -9.54
C ASP A 27 -12.12 35.30 -9.78
N ILE A 28 -12.28 34.31 -8.88
CA ILE A 28 -13.38 33.36 -8.92
C ILE A 28 -14.74 34.04 -8.79
N LYS A 29 -14.86 35.03 -7.88
CA LYS A 29 -16.08 35.83 -7.67
C LYS A 29 -16.45 36.71 -8.87
N SER A 30 -15.48 36.99 -9.77
CA SER A 30 -15.69 37.80 -10.97
C SER A 30 -16.27 37.01 -12.14
N ILE A 31 -16.36 35.69 -12.07
CA ILE A 31 -16.97 34.83 -13.09
C ILE A 31 -18.47 35.15 -13.14
N PRO A 32 -19.04 35.58 -14.29
CA PRO A 32 -20.47 35.81 -14.41
C PRO A 32 -21.21 34.47 -14.34
N ILE A 33 -22.23 34.34 -13.50
CA ILE A 33 -23.03 33.13 -13.35
C ILE A 33 -24.33 33.32 -14.13
N ILE A 34 -24.52 32.49 -15.17
CA ILE A 34 -25.76 32.39 -15.93
C ILE A 34 -26.49 31.14 -15.42
N ASN A 35 -27.70 31.34 -14.89
CA ASN A 35 -28.47 30.24 -14.30
C ASN A 35 -29.44 29.66 -15.32
N ASP A 36 -28.91 28.88 -16.25
CA ASP A 36 -29.69 28.15 -17.28
C ASP A 36 -29.38 26.65 -17.21
N LYS A 37 -30.26 25.81 -17.74
CA LYS A 37 -30.14 24.33 -17.79
C LYS A 37 -29.76 23.67 -16.45
N LYS A 38 -30.14 24.31 -15.33
CA LYS A 38 -29.68 23.91 -13.97
C LYS A 38 -29.89 22.42 -13.68
N GLN A 39 -31.06 21.87 -13.99
CA GLN A 39 -31.40 20.47 -13.69
C GLN A 39 -30.48 19.49 -14.45
N GLU A 40 -30.16 19.79 -15.68
CA GLU A 40 -29.28 18.97 -16.50
C GLU A 40 -27.83 19.02 -16.00
N VAL A 41 -27.34 20.21 -15.70
CA VAL A 41 -26.01 20.42 -15.09
C VAL A 41 -25.88 19.73 -13.75
N ASP A 42 -26.90 19.85 -12.88
CA ASP A 42 -26.88 19.22 -11.56
C ASP A 42 -26.79 17.69 -11.65
N ASN A 43 -27.45 17.04 -12.61
CA ASN A 43 -27.39 15.59 -12.82
C ASN A 43 -25.94 15.14 -13.13
N TYR A 44 -25.28 15.76 -14.12
CA TYR A 44 -23.90 15.43 -14.47
C TYR A 44 -22.93 15.70 -13.32
N VAL A 45 -23.12 16.82 -12.61
CA VAL A 45 -22.26 17.17 -11.47
C VAL A 45 -22.39 16.16 -10.33
N LEU A 46 -23.60 15.73 -10.00
CA LEU A 46 -23.82 14.73 -8.94
C LEU A 46 -23.23 13.38 -9.32
N GLU A 47 -23.37 12.96 -10.58
CA GLU A 47 -22.75 11.74 -11.07
C GLU A 47 -21.21 11.83 -11.00
N ASN A 48 -20.61 12.95 -11.45
CA ASN A 48 -19.18 13.16 -11.42
C ASN A 48 -18.61 13.16 -9.99
N ILE A 49 -19.34 13.75 -9.04
CA ILE A 49 -18.98 13.69 -7.60
C ILE A 49 -18.99 12.23 -7.12
N SER A 50 -20.00 11.46 -7.50
CA SER A 50 -20.10 10.04 -7.14
C SER A 50 -18.95 9.22 -7.73
N LEU A 51 -18.59 9.44 -9.01
CA LEU A 51 -17.48 8.77 -9.68
C LEU A 51 -16.15 9.11 -9.03
N SER A 52 -15.91 10.39 -8.76
CA SER A 52 -14.66 10.85 -8.11
C SER A 52 -14.54 10.32 -6.68
N LYS A 53 -15.65 10.28 -5.92
CA LYS A 53 -15.70 9.70 -4.58
C LYS A 53 -15.42 8.20 -4.62
N SER A 54 -16.03 7.47 -5.57
CA SER A 54 -15.80 6.04 -5.73
C SER A 54 -14.34 5.71 -6.06
N ASP A 55 -13.68 6.51 -6.91
CA ASP A 55 -12.24 6.38 -7.17
C ASP A 55 -11.41 6.59 -5.90
N TRP A 56 -11.67 7.67 -5.19
CA TRP A 56 -10.95 8.00 -3.96
C TRP A 56 -11.12 6.92 -2.87
N ASP A 57 -12.34 6.44 -2.67
CA ASP A 57 -12.68 5.45 -1.63
C ASP A 57 -12.19 4.03 -1.97
N SER A 58 -11.67 3.82 -3.17
CA SER A 58 -11.04 2.54 -3.55
C SER A 58 -9.63 2.35 -2.96
N PHE A 59 -9.06 3.37 -2.33
CA PHE A 59 -7.69 3.34 -1.77
C PHE A 59 -7.68 3.59 -0.26
N GLU A 60 -6.79 2.90 0.44
CA GLU A 60 -6.68 2.89 1.91
C GLU A 60 -6.36 4.26 2.55
N THR A 61 -6.02 5.27 1.75
CA THR A 61 -5.87 6.66 2.21
C THR A 61 -7.18 7.39 2.38
N SER A 62 -8.30 6.84 1.89
CA SER A 62 -9.64 7.39 2.12
C SER A 62 -10.17 6.98 3.50
N TRP A 63 -10.87 7.90 4.15
CA TRP A 63 -11.60 7.63 5.40
C TRP A 63 -12.81 6.69 5.19
N ASP A 64 -13.36 6.68 3.97
CA ASP A 64 -14.51 5.86 3.57
C ASP A 64 -14.07 4.55 2.86
N PHE A 65 -12.76 4.23 2.87
CA PHE A 65 -12.26 2.96 2.34
C PHE A 65 -12.87 1.77 3.08
N LYS A 66 -13.38 0.81 2.35
CA LYS A 66 -14.08 -0.36 2.91
C LYS A 66 -13.32 -1.65 2.75
N VAL A 67 -12.99 -1.99 1.53
CA VAL A 67 -12.30 -3.23 1.15
C VAL A 67 -11.48 -3.01 -0.11
N HIS A 68 -10.35 -3.68 -0.22
CA HIS A 68 -9.50 -3.55 -1.41
C HIS A 68 -10.22 -4.09 -2.67
N PRO A 69 -10.17 -3.37 -3.82
CA PRO A 69 -10.90 -3.76 -5.03
C PRO A 69 -10.62 -5.19 -5.52
N LEU A 70 -9.39 -5.67 -5.37
CA LEU A 70 -9.02 -7.02 -5.79
C LEU A 70 -9.60 -8.12 -4.88
N VAL A 71 -10.05 -7.78 -3.66
CA VAL A 71 -10.69 -8.73 -2.71
C VAL A 71 -12.21 -8.76 -2.87
N LYS A 72 -12.80 -7.64 -3.31
CA LYS A 72 -14.24 -7.38 -3.35
C LYS A 72 -15.05 -8.43 -4.15
N ASN A 73 -14.50 -9.00 -5.20
CA ASN A 73 -15.25 -9.77 -6.19
C ASN A 73 -15.32 -11.28 -5.94
N HIS A 74 -14.70 -11.80 -4.87
CA HIS A 74 -14.73 -13.22 -4.47
C HIS A 74 -14.43 -14.21 -5.62
N VAL A 75 -13.45 -13.90 -6.45
CA VAL A 75 -12.95 -14.79 -7.52
C VAL A 75 -11.73 -15.58 -7.03
N ASN A 76 -11.39 -16.69 -7.70
CA ASN A 76 -10.28 -17.53 -7.27
C ASN A 76 -8.92 -17.12 -7.86
N ARG A 77 -8.91 -16.16 -8.82
CA ARG A 77 -7.68 -15.68 -9.47
C ARG A 77 -7.55 -14.17 -9.33
N ILE A 78 -6.39 -13.74 -8.86
CA ILE A 78 -6.09 -12.31 -8.76
C ILE A 78 -6.06 -11.62 -10.14
N SER A 79 -5.67 -12.36 -11.19
CA SER A 79 -5.73 -11.89 -12.57
C SER A 79 -7.15 -11.61 -13.06
N GLU A 80 -8.14 -12.38 -12.59
CA GLU A 80 -9.56 -12.14 -12.86
C GLU A 80 -10.08 -10.95 -12.05
N ALA A 81 -9.71 -10.87 -10.76
CA ALA A 81 -10.03 -9.71 -9.92
C ALA A 81 -9.49 -8.42 -10.53
N TYR A 82 -8.25 -8.44 -11.03
CA TYR A 82 -7.64 -7.29 -11.69
C TYR A 82 -8.36 -6.90 -12.98
N LYS A 83 -8.76 -7.84 -13.82
CA LYS A 83 -9.54 -7.55 -15.03
C LYS A 83 -10.89 -6.89 -14.72
N LEU A 84 -11.57 -7.33 -13.66
CA LEU A 84 -12.82 -6.71 -13.22
C LEU A 84 -12.56 -5.28 -12.70
N TRP A 85 -11.52 -5.08 -11.95
CA TRP A 85 -11.10 -3.77 -11.46
C TRP A 85 -10.69 -2.83 -12.59
N ASP A 86 -9.89 -3.29 -13.54
CA ASP A 86 -9.46 -2.53 -14.72
C ASP A 86 -10.68 -2.05 -15.53
N LYS A 87 -11.64 -2.93 -15.76
CA LYS A 87 -12.89 -2.56 -16.41
C LYS A 87 -13.68 -1.52 -15.60
N GLU A 88 -13.80 -1.68 -14.28
CA GLU A 88 -14.48 -0.69 -13.42
C GLU A 88 -13.81 0.69 -13.51
N CYS A 89 -12.48 0.73 -13.49
CA CYS A 89 -11.72 1.96 -13.66
C CYS A 89 -11.91 2.59 -15.04
N GLU A 90 -11.88 1.79 -16.11
CA GLU A 90 -12.08 2.27 -17.48
C GLU A 90 -13.50 2.82 -17.69
N ASP A 91 -14.51 2.11 -17.21
CA ASP A 91 -15.91 2.55 -17.29
C ASP A 91 -16.11 3.87 -16.52
N ARG A 92 -15.52 4.01 -15.33
CA ARG A 92 -15.53 5.22 -14.52
C ARG A 92 -14.84 6.38 -15.23
N PHE A 93 -13.65 6.13 -15.77
CA PHE A 93 -12.87 7.13 -16.49
C PHE A 93 -13.62 7.65 -17.72
N ASN A 94 -14.13 6.76 -18.55
CA ASN A 94 -14.86 7.11 -19.77
C ASN A 94 -16.19 7.83 -19.46
N THR A 95 -16.86 7.46 -18.37
CA THR A 95 -18.10 8.12 -17.95
C THR A 95 -17.82 9.53 -17.46
N LEU A 96 -16.79 9.72 -16.59
CA LEU A 96 -16.42 11.04 -16.11
C LEU A 96 -16.01 11.96 -17.28
N LYS A 97 -15.15 11.47 -18.16
CA LYS A 97 -14.71 12.22 -19.35
C LYS A 97 -15.89 12.68 -20.19
N ARG A 98 -16.78 11.77 -20.54
CA ARG A 98 -18.00 12.10 -21.32
C ARG A 98 -18.86 13.15 -20.59
N ASN A 99 -19.05 13.02 -19.29
CA ASN A 99 -19.84 13.96 -18.52
C ASN A 99 -19.19 15.35 -18.46
N GLU A 100 -17.87 15.40 -18.36
CA GLU A 100 -17.12 16.68 -18.38
C GLU A 100 -17.20 17.34 -19.77
N GLU A 101 -17.10 16.56 -20.85
CA GLU A 101 -17.29 17.05 -22.21
C GLU A 101 -18.71 17.58 -22.43
N GLU A 102 -19.73 16.91 -21.87
CA GLU A 102 -21.11 17.36 -21.96
C GLU A 102 -21.35 18.65 -21.14
N LEU A 103 -20.80 18.74 -19.92
CA LEU A 103 -20.83 19.96 -19.12
C LEU A 103 -20.13 21.13 -19.87
N ASN A 104 -18.97 20.87 -20.50
CA ASN A 104 -18.30 21.86 -21.32
C ASN A 104 -19.19 22.33 -22.46
N ARG A 105 -19.86 21.41 -23.20
CA ARG A 105 -20.77 21.75 -24.29
C ARG A 105 -21.92 22.63 -23.81
N ILE A 106 -22.55 22.27 -22.68
CA ILE A 106 -23.63 23.03 -22.07
C ILE A 106 -23.19 24.45 -21.72
N PHE A 107 -22.04 24.60 -21.07
CA PHE A 107 -21.55 25.93 -20.69
C PHE A 107 -21.04 26.74 -21.88
N ILE A 108 -20.40 26.15 -22.87
CA ILE A 108 -20.02 26.81 -24.12
C ILE A 108 -21.28 27.41 -24.82
N GLU A 109 -22.39 26.64 -24.87
CA GLU A 109 -23.65 27.09 -25.42
C GLU A 109 -24.25 28.25 -24.61
N ILE A 110 -24.34 28.12 -23.25
CA ILE A 110 -24.89 29.12 -22.35
C ILE A 110 -24.13 30.45 -22.44
N TYR A 111 -22.81 30.40 -22.62
CA TYR A 111 -21.98 31.61 -22.71
C TYR A 111 -21.75 32.11 -24.13
N GLY A 112 -22.27 31.40 -25.14
CA GLY A 112 -22.15 31.80 -26.54
C GLY A 112 -20.72 31.74 -27.10
N LEU A 113 -19.93 30.75 -26.68
CA LEU A 113 -18.51 30.60 -26.99
C LEU A 113 -18.20 29.49 -28.00
N GLN A 114 -19.16 29.08 -28.80
CA GLN A 114 -19.05 27.93 -29.73
C GLN A 114 -17.96 28.14 -30.79
N ASP A 115 -17.68 29.37 -31.16
CA ASP A 115 -16.65 29.72 -32.14
C ASP A 115 -15.24 29.80 -31.54
N GLU A 116 -15.13 29.78 -30.19
CA GLU A 116 -13.88 30.02 -29.47
C GLU A 116 -13.36 28.81 -28.68
N LEU A 117 -14.27 27.94 -28.23
CA LEU A 117 -13.96 26.81 -27.35
C LEU A 117 -14.55 25.51 -27.88
N THR A 118 -13.84 24.42 -27.61
CA THR A 118 -14.30 23.06 -27.89
C THR A 118 -14.53 22.30 -26.57
N PRO A 119 -15.50 21.36 -26.54
CA PRO A 119 -15.87 20.67 -25.31
C PRO A 119 -14.93 19.53 -24.91
N GLU A 120 -14.02 19.11 -25.79
CA GLU A 120 -13.17 17.93 -25.61
C GLU A 120 -12.30 18.04 -24.37
N VAL A 121 -12.15 16.92 -23.66
CA VAL A 121 -11.30 16.75 -22.49
C VAL A 121 -10.18 15.76 -22.82
N GLU A 122 -8.92 16.18 -22.63
CA GLU A 122 -7.79 15.28 -22.84
C GLU A 122 -7.71 14.24 -21.70
N ASP A 123 -7.26 13.02 -21.99
CA ASP A 123 -7.16 11.93 -21.00
C ASP A 123 -6.32 12.32 -19.77
N LYS A 124 -5.30 13.15 -19.96
CA LYS A 124 -4.43 13.64 -18.86
C LYS A 124 -5.14 14.57 -17.87
N ASP A 125 -6.26 15.19 -18.29
CA ASP A 125 -7.02 16.16 -17.50
C ASP A 125 -8.17 15.49 -16.73
N VAL A 126 -8.49 14.21 -17.04
CA VAL A 126 -9.47 13.42 -16.29
C VAL A 126 -8.87 13.00 -14.94
N THR A 127 -9.55 13.34 -13.86
CA THR A 127 -8.99 13.25 -12.50
C THR A 127 -9.11 11.86 -11.85
N VAL A 128 -10.04 11.00 -12.30
CA VAL A 128 -10.13 9.62 -11.81
C VAL A 128 -9.06 8.74 -12.44
N ARG A 129 -8.61 7.75 -11.71
CA ARG A 129 -7.46 6.92 -12.11
C ARG A 129 -7.89 5.75 -12.99
N LYS A 130 -7.13 5.48 -14.04
CA LYS A 130 -7.14 4.17 -14.71
C LYS A 130 -6.44 3.13 -13.81
N ALA A 131 -6.74 1.86 -13.99
CA ALA A 131 -6.02 0.79 -13.32
C ALA A 131 -4.53 0.79 -13.73
N ASP A 132 -3.68 0.44 -12.79
CA ASP A 132 -2.25 0.24 -12.99
C ASP A 132 -1.83 -1.02 -12.23
N LEU A 133 -1.38 -2.03 -12.96
CA LEU A 133 -1.14 -3.35 -12.39
C LEU A 133 -0.14 -3.32 -11.23
N THR A 134 0.98 -2.63 -11.41
CA THR A 134 2.03 -2.58 -10.37
C THR A 134 1.54 -1.82 -9.14
N ARG A 135 0.94 -0.65 -9.32
CA ARG A 135 0.37 0.16 -8.23
C ARG A 135 -0.70 -0.62 -7.46
N ASP A 136 -1.60 -1.26 -8.17
CA ASP A 136 -2.78 -1.90 -7.58
C ASP A 136 -2.40 -3.21 -6.86
N ILE A 137 -1.39 -3.93 -7.35
CA ILE A 137 -0.79 -5.07 -6.64
C ILE A 137 -0.02 -4.61 -5.39
N LYS A 138 0.76 -3.53 -5.46
CA LYS A 138 1.41 -2.94 -4.28
C LYS A 138 0.39 -2.50 -3.23
N SER A 139 -0.72 -1.90 -3.66
CA SER A 139 -1.84 -1.55 -2.78
C SER A 139 -2.52 -2.79 -2.16
N PHE A 140 -2.68 -3.87 -2.92
CA PHE A 140 -3.18 -5.15 -2.41
C PHE A 140 -2.26 -5.75 -1.33
N ILE A 141 -0.94 -5.70 -1.54
CA ILE A 141 0.05 -6.13 -0.53
C ILE A 141 -0.06 -5.25 0.74
N SER A 142 -0.22 -3.94 0.59
CA SER A 142 -0.42 -3.03 1.72
C SER A 142 -1.68 -3.37 2.53
N TYR A 143 -2.80 -3.65 1.84
CA TYR A 143 -4.03 -4.11 2.48
C TYR A 143 -3.85 -5.44 3.21
N ALA A 144 -3.14 -6.40 2.60
CA ALA A 144 -2.82 -7.67 3.24
C ALA A 144 -2.01 -7.48 4.53
N VAL A 145 -1.00 -6.60 4.52
CA VAL A 145 -0.24 -6.24 5.73
C VAL A 145 -1.16 -5.59 6.77
N GLY A 146 -2.10 -4.75 6.34
CA GLY A 146 -3.14 -4.21 7.22
C GLY A 146 -3.98 -5.31 7.89
N CYS A 147 -4.35 -6.37 7.16
CA CYS A 147 -5.04 -7.52 7.73
C CYS A 147 -4.13 -8.33 8.68
N MET A 148 -2.83 -8.47 8.37
CA MET A 148 -1.88 -9.14 9.26
C MET A 148 -1.78 -8.47 10.62
N PHE A 149 -1.89 -7.15 10.68
CA PHE A 149 -1.88 -6.37 11.93
C PHE A 149 -3.26 -6.12 12.54
N GLY A 150 -4.33 -6.50 11.85
CA GLY A 150 -5.70 -6.26 12.31
C GLY A 150 -6.18 -4.82 12.09
N ARG A 151 -5.45 -3.99 11.33
CA ARG A 151 -5.95 -2.70 10.87
C ARG A 151 -7.19 -2.87 10.00
N TYR A 152 -7.19 -3.87 9.14
CA TYR A 152 -8.32 -4.32 8.33
C TYR A 152 -8.70 -5.76 8.70
N SER A 153 -9.90 -6.15 8.27
CA SER A 153 -10.40 -7.50 8.43
C SER A 153 -11.14 -7.94 7.16
N LEU A 154 -11.09 -9.23 6.84
CA LEU A 154 -11.91 -9.81 5.78
C LEU A 154 -13.39 -9.99 6.20
N ASP A 155 -13.68 -9.82 7.50
CA ASP A 155 -15.02 -10.02 8.09
C ASP A 155 -15.73 -8.68 8.41
N THR A 156 -15.05 -7.55 8.26
CA THR A 156 -15.57 -6.22 8.61
C THR A 156 -15.11 -5.19 7.59
N GLU A 157 -16.03 -4.38 7.06
CA GLU A 157 -15.69 -3.29 6.15
C GLU A 157 -14.95 -2.14 6.86
N GLY A 158 -13.99 -1.54 6.16
CA GLY A 158 -13.26 -0.37 6.64
C GLY A 158 -12.20 -0.69 7.70
N LEU A 159 -11.91 0.29 8.53
CA LEU A 159 -10.96 0.13 9.63
C LEU A 159 -11.54 -0.77 10.72
N ALA A 160 -10.91 -1.92 10.94
CA ALA A 160 -11.28 -2.83 12.03
C ALA A 160 -10.68 -2.38 13.36
N TYR A 161 -9.42 -1.90 13.33
CA TYR A 161 -8.72 -1.37 14.50
C TYR A 161 -7.74 -0.24 14.12
N ALA A 162 -7.83 0.87 14.83
CA ALA A 162 -6.90 2.00 14.72
C ALA A 162 -6.73 2.71 16.08
N GLY A 163 -6.60 1.91 17.17
CA GLY A 163 -6.58 2.35 18.54
C GLY A 163 -7.89 2.09 19.29
N GLY A 164 -7.89 2.26 20.59
CA GLY A 164 -9.03 1.96 21.45
C GLY A 164 -9.14 0.49 21.85
N GLU A 165 -10.34 -0.03 22.05
CA GLU A 165 -10.59 -1.39 22.51
C GLU A 165 -10.46 -2.40 21.37
N TRP A 166 -9.68 -3.48 21.61
CA TRP A 166 -9.49 -4.57 20.66
C TRP A 166 -10.69 -5.51 20.67
N GLU A 167 -11.35 -5.67 19.52
CA GLU A 167 -12.50 -6.54 19.33
C GLU A 167 -12.13 -7.80 18.52
N ALA A 168 -11.75 -8.89 19.19
CA ALA A 168 -11.35 -10.15 18.56
C ALA A 168 -12.46 -10.75 17.66
N SER A 169 -13.72 -10.44 17.91
CA SER A 169 -14.88 -10.92 17.12
C SER A 169 -14.90 -10.41 15.68
N LYS A 170 -14.15 -9.36 15.38
CA LYS A 170 -13.98 -8.82 14.02
C LYS A 170 -13.07 -9.66 13.10
N TYR A 171 -12.37 -10.65 13.65
CA TYR A 171 -11.35 -11.42 12.92
C TYR A 171 -11.64 -12.91 13.01
N LYS A 172 -12.27 -13.48 11.99
CA LYS A 172 -12.65 -14.90 11.92
C LYS A 172 -11.99 -15.62 10.76
N THR A 173 -12.02 -14.98 9.58
CA THR A 173 -11.53 -15.56 8.32
C THR A 173 -10.02 -15.51 8.22
N TYR A 174 -9.42 -14.39 8.65
CA TYR A 174 -7.97 -14.22 8.73
C TYR A 174 -7.62 -13.62 10.09
N ILE A 175 -6.83 -14.36 10.88
CA ILE A 175 -6.48 -13.96 12.25
C ILE A 175 -5.21 -13.07 12.22
N PRO A 176 -5.27 -11.87 12.78
CA PRO A 176 -4.12 -11.00 12.88
C PRO A 176 -2.99 -11.59 13.71
N ASP A 177 -1.79 -11.09 13.50
CA ASP A 177 -0.64 -11.45 14.34
C ASP A 177 -0.92 -11.16 15.83
N LYS A 178 -0.44 -12.07 16.69
CA LYS A 178 -0.79 -12.05 18.12
C LYS A 178 -0.04 -11.00 18.93
N ASP A 179 1.21 -10.69 18.57
CA ASP A 179 2.12 -9.88 19.38
C ASP A 179 2.56 -8.58 18.72
N ASP A 180 2.01 -8.28 17.54
CA ASP A 180 2.28 -7.06 16.78
C ASP A 180 3.72 -6.94 16.24
N ILE A 181 4.42 -8.06 16.09
CA ILE A 181 5.79 -8.09 15.58
C ILE A 181 5.86 -9.04 14.39
N ILE A 182 5.91 -8.52 13.18
CA ILE A 182 6.01 -9.34 11.96
C ILE A 182 7.43 -9.25 11.41
N PRO A 183 8.24 -10.33 11.52
CA PRO A 183 9.60 -10.34 11.02
C PRO A 183 9.67 -10.33 9.50
N ILE A 184 10.68 -9.63 8.97
CA ILE A 184 11.05 -9.60 7.55
C ILE A 184 12.48 -10.12 7.45
N THR A 185 12.63 -11.40 7.15
CA THR A 185 13.94 -12.04 7.05
C THR A 185 14.25 -12.47 5.63
N ASP A 186 15.52 -12.66 5.30
CA ASP A 186 15.96 -13.11 3.97
C ASP A 186 15.66 -14.59 3.69
N GLU A 187 15.37 -15.35 4.74
CA GLU A 187 14.84 -16.71 4.70
C GLU A 187 13.71 -16.87 5.72
N GLU A 188 12.97 -17.96 5.66
CA GLU A 188 11.87 -18.26 6.59
C GLU A 188 12.41 -18.78 7.93
N TYR A 189 12.74 -17.88 8.83
CA TYR A 189 13.22 -18.24 10.18
C TYR A 189 12.09 -18.33 11.21
N PHE A 190 10.93 -17.71 10.96
CA PHE A 190 9.81 -17.63 11.90
C PHE A 190 8.52 -18.08 11.24
N GLU A 191 7.61 -18.67 12.02
CA GLU A 191 6.29 -19.09 11.54
C GLU A 191 5.41 -17.90 11.11
N ASP A 192 5.63 -16.75 11.71
CA ASP A 192 4.96 -15.47 11.44
C ASP A 192 5.75 -14.54 10.50
N ASP A 193 6.73 -15.08 9.77
CA ASP A 193 7.45 -14.35 8.71
C ASP A 193 6.46 -13.68 7.74
N ILE A 194 6.74 -12.44 7.36
CA ILE A 194 5.81 -11.64 6.54
C ILE A 194 5.41 -12.32 5.23
N VAL A 195 6.31 -13.06 4.60
CA VAL A 195 6.01 -13.77 3.34
C VAL A 195 5.10 -14.95 3.60
N THR A 196 5.34 -15.70 4.67
CA THR A 196 4.48 -16.81 5.11
C THR A 196 3.07 -16.32 5.41
N ARG A 197 2.95 -15.23 6.17
CA ARG A 197 1.67 -14.56 6.45
C ARG A 197 0.99 -14.05 5.19
N PHE A 198 1.74 -13.50 4.24
CA PHE A 198 1.20 -13.02 2.97
C PHE A 198 0.69 -14.17 2.10
N ILE A 199 1.42 -15.27 2.01
CA ILE A 199 0.98 -16.48 1.30
C ILE A 199 -0.31 -17.03 1.91
N GLU A 200 -0.39 -17.10 3.25
CA GLU A 200 -1.60 -17.48 3.96
C GLU A 200 -2.78 -16.55 3.61
N PHE A 201 -2.56 -15.24 3.58
CA PHE A 201 -3.58 -14.28 3.19
C PHE A 201 -4.07 -14.53 1.75
N VAL A 202 -3.16 -14.70 0.78
CA VAL A 202 -3.52 -15.01 -0.61
C VAL A 202 -4.32 -16.30 -0.71
N LYS A 203 -3.91 -17.35 0.04
CA LYS A 203 -4.61 -18.64 0.12
C LYS A 203 -6.02 -18.48 0.70
N VAL A 204 -6.19 -17.67 1.73
CA VAL A 204 -7.51 -17.43 2.35
C VAL A 204 -8.43 -16.67 1.41
N VAL A 205 -7.91 -15.66 0.68
CA VAL A 205 -8.73 -14.81 -0.22
C VAL A 205 -9.10 -15.53 -1.51
N TYR A 206 -8.17 -16.26 -2.12
CA TYR A 206 -8.34 -16.81 -3.48
C TYR A 206 -8.45 -18.33 -3.53
N GLY A 207 -8.17 -19.04 -2.44
CA GLY A 207 -8.14 -20.49 -2.36
C GLY A 207 -6.78 -21.11 -2.59
N GLU A 208 -6.62 -22.36 -2.15
CA GLU A 208 -5.37 -23.11 -2.24
C GLU A 208 -5.07 -23.58 -3.67
N GLU A 209 -6.10 -23.94 -4.43
CA GLU A 209 -5.96 -24.53 -5.77
C GLU A 209 -5.28 -23.60 -6.79
N THR A 210 -5.40 -22.29 -6.62
CA THR A 210 -4.85 -21.26 -7.52
C THR A 210 -3.69 -20.49 -6.89
N LEU A 211 -3.21 -20.92 -5.73
CA LEU A 211 -2.21 -20.20 -4.94
C LEU A 211 -0.93 -19.89 -5.76
N GLU A 212 -0.34 -20.90 -6.39
CA GLU A 212 0.92 -20.71 -7.13
C GLU A 212 0.75 -19.78 -8.34
N GLU A 213 -0.39 -19.90 -9.04
CA GLU A 213 -0.74 -19.00 -10.15
C GLU A 213 -0.88 -17.56 -9.67
N ASN A 214 -1.54 -17.35 -8.52
CA ASN A 214 -1.73 -16.03 -7.92
C ASN A 214 -0.41 -15.42 -7.43
N LEU A 215 0.47 -16.19 -6.80
CA LEU A 215 1.78 -15.72 -6.37
C LEU A 215 2.66 -15.36 -7.56
N GLN A 216 2.60 -16.14 -8.65
CA GLN A 216 3.34 -15.83 -9.88
C GLN A 216 2.85 -14.53 -10.51
N PHE A 217 1.55 -14.32 -10.59
CA PHE A 217 0.95 -13.07 -11.09
C PHE A 217 1.40 -11.84 -10.27
N ILE A 218 1.41 -11.97 -8.94
CA ILE A 218 1.90 -10.91 -8.04
C ILE A 218 3.38 -10.62 -8.31
N ALA A 219 4.22 -11.65 -8.41
CA ALA A 219 5.65 -11.49 -8.66
C ALA A 219 5.94 -10.81 -10.00
N GLU A 220 5.22 -11.17 -11.06
CA GLU A 220 5.32 -10.53 -12.37
C GLU A 220 4.89 -9.06 -12.33
N ALA A 221 3.81 -8.75 -11.63
CA ALA A 221 3.34 -7.38 -11.42
C ALA A 221 4.34 -6.50 -10.65
N LEU A 222 5.13 -7.09 -9.76
CA LEU A 222 6.25 -6.43 -9.07
C LEU A 222 7.50 -6.28 -9.97
N GLY A 223 7.45 -6.75 -11.23
CA GLY A 223 8.56 -6.67 -12.19
C GLY A 223 9.62 -7.76 -11.99
N GLY A 224 9.36 -8.78 -11.16
CA GLY A 224 10.27 -9.88 -10.92
C GLY A 224 10.10 -11.04 -11.91
N SER A 225 11.14 -11.86 -12.01
CA SER A 225 11.14 -13.10 -12.77
C SER A 225 11.74 -14.23 -11.93
N GLY A 226 11.28 -15.46 -12.15
CA GLY A 226 11.77 -16.64 -11.44
C GLY A 226 10.84 -17.07 -10.29
N ASN A 227 11.41 -17.41 -9.14
CA ASN A 227 10.63 -17.90 -8.01
C ASN A 227 9.77 -16.77 -7.40
N ALA A 228 8.45 -16.94 -7.46
CA ALA A 228 7.50 -15.92 -7.00
C ALA A 228 7.71 -15.56 -5.52
N ARG A 229 7.98 -16.55 -4.64
CA ARG A 229 8.21 -16.32 -3.21
C ARG A 229 9.47 -15.50 -2.95
N GLU A 230 10.53 -15.73 -3.74
CA GLU A 230 11.77 -14.94 -3.63
C GLU A 230 11.57 -13.50 -4.10
N VAL A 231 10.81 -13.28 -5.18
CA VAL A 231 10.46 -11.94 -5.67
C VAL A 231 9.65 -11.17 -4.60
N ILE A 232 8.62 -11.81 -4.04
CA ILE A 232 7.79 -11.22 -2.99
C ILE A 232 8.63 -10.92 -1.74
N ARG A 233 9.53 -11.82 -1.34
CA ARG A 233 10.45 -11.60 -0.21
C ARG A 233 11.38 -10.41 -0.46
N ASN A 234 11.94 -10.31 -1.65
CA ASN A 234 12.79 -9.18 -2.02
C ASN A 234 12.03 -7.85 -2.00
N TYR A 235 10.77 -7.84 -2.42
CA TYR A 235 9.93 -6.66 -2.33
C TYR A 235 9.72 -6.22 -0.86
N PHE A 236 9.37 -7.14 0.04
CA PHE A 236 9.23 -6.82 1.46
C PHE A 236 10.53 -6.34 2.10
N LEU A 237 11.66 -6.96 1.77
CA LEU A 237 12.97 -6.60 2.31
C LEU A 237 13.45 -5.21 1.88
N ASN A 238 13.16 -4.78 0.63
CA ASN A 238 13.85 -3.65 0.04
C ASN A 238 12.94 -2.50 -0.38
N GLU A 239 11.65 -2.73 -0.65
CA GLU A 239 10.77 -1.74 -1.29
C GLU A 239 9.52 -1.42 -0.48
N PHE A 240 8.87 -2.41 0.12
CA PHE A 240 7.57 -2.27 0.77
C PHE A 240 7.50 -1.08 1.74
N TYR A 241 8.48 -0.96 2.64
CA TYR A 241 8.44 0.11 3.65
C TYR A 241 8.58 1.50 3.04
N LYS A 242 9.33 1.64 1.95
CA LYS A 242 9.40 2.89 1.19
C LYS A 242 8.06 3.21 0.56
N ASP A 243 7.43 2.25 -0.12
CA ASP A 243 6.12 2.43 -0.75
C ASP A 243 5.05 2.79 0.30
N HIS A 244 5.09 2.14 1.47
CA HIS A 244 4.25 2.47 2.62
C HIS A 244 4.45 3.93 3.07
N CYS A 245 5.70 4.37 3.26
CA CYS A 245 6.00 5.75 3.63
C CYS A 245 5.54 6.76 2.56
N ASP A 246 5.62 6.41 1.28
CA ASP A 246 5.20 7.28 0.19
C ASP A 246 3.66 7.37 0.11
N THR A 247 2.95 6.28 0.39
CA THR A 247 1.47 6.24 0.48
C THR A 247 0.94 7.15 1.60
N TYR A 248 1.61 7.17 2.75
CA TYR A 248 1.20 7.97 3.92
C TYR A 248 1.99 9.27 4.06
N GLN A 249 2.46 9.83 2.94
CA GLN A 249 3.16 11.11 2.93
C GLN A 249 2.16 12.26 3.06
N VAL A 250 2.35 13.09 4.10
CA VAL A 250 1.65 14.37 4.25
C VAL A 250 2.37 15.46 3.46
N THR A 251 1.66 16.52 3.08
CA THR A 251 2.17 17.66 2.30
C THR A 251 3.58 18.11 2.74
N GLY A 252 4.50 18.14 1.79
CA GLY A 252 5.91 18.37 2.03
C GLY A 252 6.68 17.08 2.31
N SER A 253 7.79 17.16 3.03
CA SER A 253 8.67 16.00 3.31
C SER A 253 8.25 15.18 4.54
N LYS A 254 7.07 15.46 5.13
CA LYS A 254 6.63 14.77 6.34
C LYS A 254 5.92 13.47 5.97
N LYS A 255 6.58 12.35 6.26
CA LYS A 255 6.01 11.01 6.18
C LYS A 255 5.40 10.67 7.55
N ARG A 256 4.21 10.05 7.54
CA ARG A 256 3.53 9.55 8.73
C ARG A 256 3.19 8.08 8.55
N PRO A 257 4.19 7.19 8.55
CA PRO A 257 3.94 5.77 8.42
C PRO A 257 3.12 5.27 9.62
N ILE A 258 2.18 4.38 9.34
CA ILE A 258 1.36 3.71 10.36
C ILE A 258 2.03 2.42 10.87
N TYR A 259 3.00 1.90 10.13
CA TYR A 259 3.87 0.81 10.56
C TYR A 259 5.26 1.38 10.84
N TRP A 260 5.88 0.87 11.89
CA TRP A 260 7.28 1.16 12.17
C TRP A 260 8.16 0.01 11.72
N LEU A 261 9.29 0.35 11.10
CA LEU A 261 10.31 -0.61 10.73
C LEU A 261 11.42 -0.59 11.78
N PHE A 262 11.62 -1.72 12.43
CA PHE A 262 12.78 -2.00 13.23
C PHE A 262 13.81 -2.73 12.38
N GLU A 263 15.04 -2.23 12.27
CA GLU A 263 16.08 -2.85 11.44
C GLU A 263 17.47 -2.79 12.10
N SER A 264 18.23 -3.87 11.94
CA SER A 264 19.56 -4.00 12.50
C SER A 264 20.62 -3.23 11.71
N GLY A 265 20.44 -3.06 10.40
CA GLY A 265 21.35 -2.38 9.50
C GLY A 265 21.38 -2.96 8.07
N LYS A 266 22.44 -2.63 7.34
CA LYS A 266 22.57 -2.88 5.90
C LYS A 266 22.69 -4.35 5.48
N ASN A 267 23.05 -5.24 6.39
CA ASN A 267 23.20 -6.66 6.08
C ASN A 267 21.90 -7.45 6.28
N ASN A 268 20.81 -6.77 6.64
CA ASN A 268 19.51 -7.40 6.93
C ASN A 268 19.62 -8.50 7.99
N GLY A 269 20.42 -8.25 9.05
CA GLY A 269 20.54 -9.19 10.15
C GLY A 269 19.23 -9.39 10.91
N PHE A 270 18.38 -8.36 10.95
CA PHE A 270 17.01 -8.40 11.47
C PHE A 270 16.21 -7.24 10.91
N LYS A 271 14.98 -7.51 10.52
CA LYS A 271 13.93 -6.50 10.27
C LYS A 271 12.61 -7.00 10.81
N ALA A 272 11.77 -6.10 11.30
CA ALA A 272 10.39 -6.37 11.67
C ALA A 272 9.54 -5.13 11.49
N LEU A 273 8.28 -5.33 11.12
CA LEU A 273 7.24 -4.32 11.16
C LEU A 273 6.45 -4.41 12.46
N VAL A 274 5.96 -3.28 12.91
CA VAL A 274 5.08 -3.12 14.06
C VAL A 274 3.99 -2.12 13.71
N TYR A 275 2.75 -2.40 14.08
CA TYR A 275 1.63 -1.48 13.88
C TYR A 275 1.54 -0.51 15.08
N ILE A 276 1.74 0.79 14.83
CA ILE A 276 1.84 1.82 15.87
C ILE A 276 0.65 1.82 16.85
N HIS A 277 -0.57 1.58 16.36
CA HIS A 277 -1.78 1.59 17.21
C HIS A 277 -1.92 0.35 18.11
N ARG A 278 -1.08 -0.68 17.92
CA ARG A 278 -0.99 -1.86 18.80
C ARG A 278 0.26 -1.84 19.69
N TYR A 279 1.06 -0.78 19.59
CA TYR A 279 2.27 -0.65 20.41
C TYR A 279 1.94 -0.77 21.90
N SER A 280 2.76 -1.53 22.60
CA SER A 280 2.74 -1.65 24.06
C SER A 280 4.16 -1.45 24.62
N LYS A 281 4.29 -0.97 25.84
CA LYS A 281 5.59 -0.66 26.47
C LYS A 281 6.55 -1.85 26.55
N ASP A 282 6.04 -3.09 26.54
CA ASP A 282 6.82 -4.32 26.57
C ASP A 282 7.15 -4.86 25.17
N LEU A 283 6.69 -4.21 24.09
CA LEU A 283 6.89 -4.67 22.72
C LEU A 283 8.37 -4.87 22.37
N ILE A 284 9.24 -3.92 22.75
CA ILE A 284 10.67 -4.02 22.45
C ILE A 284 11.30 -5.18 23.23
N ALA A 285 10.86 -5.46 24.46
CA ALA A 285 11.31 -6.60 25.24
C ALA A 285 10.88 -7.94 24.62
N ARG A 286 9.63 -8.03 24.11
CA ARG A 286 9.14 -9.19 23.36
C ARG A 286 9.90 -9.39 22.05
N MET A 287 10.16 -8.32 21.30
CA MET A 287 10.98 -8.36 20.09
C MET A 287 12.38 -8.90 20.37
N ARG A 288 13.03 -8.41 21.45
CA ARG A 288 14.35 -8.87 21.87
C ARG A 288 14.38 -10.36 22.16
N THR A 289 13.46 -10.83 23.02
CA THR A 289 13.48 -12.21 23.54
C THR A 289 12.91 -13.21 22.55
N GLY A 290 11.81 -12.88 21.87
CA GLY A 290 11.11 -13.77 20.95
C GLY A 290 11.74 -13.85 19.55
N TYR A 291 12.40 -12.78 19.10
CA TYR A 291 12.89 -12.71 17.72
C TYR A 291 14.40 -12.53 17.63
N VAL A 292 14.96 -11.50 18.27
CA VAL A 292 16.39 -11.20 18.14
C VAL A 292 17.27 -12.32 18.70
N HIS A 293 16.97 -12.81 19.90
CA HIS A 293 17.74 -13.90 20.52
C HIS A 293 17.57 -15.21 19.76
N GLU A 294 16.36 -15.52 19.31
CA GLU A 294 16.11 -16.72 18.54
C GLU A 294 16.85 -16.69 17.20
N LEU A 295 16.82 -15.57 16.49
CA LEU A 295 17.53 -15.43 15.23
C LEU A 295 19.05 -15.53 15.41
N GLN A 296 19.60 -14.96 16.47
CA GLN A 296 21.02 -15.17 16.82
C GLN A 296 21.36 -16.65 17.02
N SER A 297 20.49 -17.40 17.68
CA SER A 297 20.68 -18.85 17.90
C SER A 297 20.63 -19.60 16.55
N ARG A 298 19.68 -19.29 15.70
CA ARG A 298 19.52 -19.88 14.36
C ARG A 298 20.74 -19.59 13.48
N TYR A 299 21.23 -18.35 13.45
CA TYR A 299 22.44 -17.98 12.72
C TYR A 299 23.69 -18.73 13.22
N ARG A 300 23.86 -18.89 14.54
CA ARG A 300 24.99 -19.68 15.08
C ARG A 300 24.92 -21.14 14.63
N THR A 301 23.74 -21.74 14.65
CA THR A 301 23.53 -23.10 14.20
C THR A 301 23.84 -23.24 12.70
N GLN A 302 23.35 -22.32 11.88
CA GLN A 302 23.55 -22.36 10.43
C GLN A 302 25.04 -22.13 10.06
N ILE A 303 25.74 -21.24 10.75
CA ILE A 303 27.19 -21.04 10.59
C ILE A 303 27.94 -22.33 10.84
N ASN A 304 27.61 -23.10 11.88
CA ASN A 304 28.24 -24.38 12.19
C ASN A 304 27.95 -25.42 11.10
N LEU A 305 26.67 -25.54 10.68
CA LEU A 305 26.27 -26.46 9.62
C LEU A 305 26.98 -26.16 8.30
N LEU A 306 27.04 -24.88 7.91
CA LEU A 306 27.75 -24.47 6.68
C LEU A 306 29.26 -24.78 6.76
N LYS A 307 29.88 -24.61 7.93
CA LYS A 307 31.28 -24.98 8.12
C LYS A 307 31.50 -26.48 7.90
N ASP A 308 30.67 -27.34 8.50
CA ASP A 308 30.77 -28.79 8.32
C ASP A 308 30.53 -29.20 6.85
N GLN A 309 29.61 -28.51 6.16
CA GLN A 309 29.35 -28.73 4.73
C GLN A 309 30.55 -28.30 3.85
N ILE A 310 31.18 -27.17 4.15
CA ILE A 310 32.37 -26.69 3.46
C ILE A 310 33.53 -27.68 3.62
N ASP A 311 33.73 -28.18 4.85
CA ASP A 311 34.83 -29.11 5.15
C ASP A 311 34.61 -30.49 4.49
N SER A 312 33.38 -30.96 4.37
CA SER A 312 33.02 -32.26 3.78
C SER A 312 32.81 -32.25 2.26
N ASN A 313 32.63 -31.08 1.63
CA ASN A 313 32.30 -30.97 0.21
C ASN A 313 33.56 -31.20 -0.67
N LYS A 314 33.38 -32.00 -1.73
CA LYS A 314 34.44 -32.30 -2.71
C LYS A 314 34.42 -31.38 -3.93
N SER A 315 33.32 -30.68 -4.16
CA SER A 315 33.16 -29.76 -5.30
C SER A 315 33.66 -28.37 -4.95
N GLN A 316 34.68 -27.89 -5.68
CA GLN A 316 35.23 -26.54 -5.47
C GLN A 316 34.20 -25.43 -5.76
N SER A 317 33.33 -25.63 -6.75
CA SER A 317 32.29 -24.66 -7.12
C SER A 317 31.25 -24.51 -6.01
N GLU A 318 30.85 -25.63 -5.38
CA GLU A 318 29.91 -25.64 -4.27
C GLU A 318 30.53 -25.05 -2.99
N LYS A 319 31.80 -25.36 -2.72
CA LYS A 319 32.52 -24.73 -1.59
C LYS A 319 32.50 -23.22 -1.67
N VAL A 320 32.77 -22.64 -2.81
CA VAL A 320 32.76 -21.18 -2.99
C VAL A 320 31.36 -20.58 -2.72
N LYS A 321 30.29 -21.29 -3.08
CA LYS A 321 28.91 -20.84 -2.75
C LYS A 321 28.65 -20.89 -1.24
N LEU A 322 28.96 -22.00 -0.61
CA LEU A 322 28.82 -22.20 0.84
C LEU A 322 29.67 -21.21 1.65
N GLU A 323 30.88 -20.91 1.22
CA GLU A 323 31.75 -19.91 1.83
C GLU A 323 31.15 -18.49 1.76
N LYS A 324 30.53 -18.12 0.63
CA LYS A 324 29.83 -16.84 0.48
C LYS A 324 28.65 -16.75 1.45
N GLU A 325 27.86 -17.81 1.52
CA GLU A 325 26.70 -17.89 2.40
C GLU A 325 27.13 -17.83 3.89
N HIS A 326 28.12 -18.63 4.25
CA HIS A 326 28.72 -18.61 5.59
C HIS A 326 29.22 -17.19 5.97
N LYS A 327 29.90 -16.50 5.06
CA LYS A 327 30.36 -15.13 5.27
C LYS A 327 29.17 -14.18 5.50
N LYS A 328 28.14 -14.26 4.66
CA LYS A 328 26.91 -13.44 4.76
C LYS A 328 26.29 -13.60 6.12
N ILE A 329 26.03 -14.83 6.57
CA ILE A 329 25.37 -15.10 7.87
C ILE A 329 26.24 -14.64 9.05
N LYS A 330 27.56 -14.76 8.96
CA LYS A 330 28.47 -14.19 9.98
C LYS A 330 28.38 -12.67 10.08
N GLU A 331 28.26 -11.97 8.95
CA GLU A 331 28.09 -10.52 8.90
C GLU A 331 26.73 -10.15 9.50
N GLN A 332 25.67 -10.89 9.17
CA GLN A 332 24.33 -10.72 9.76
C GLN A 332 24.33 -10.96 11.27
N LEU A 333 24.97 -12.02 11.75
CA LEU A 333 25.07 -12.29 13.18
C LEU A 333 25.85 -11.20 13.94
N THR A 334 26.91 -10.68 13.32
CA THR A 334 27.72 -9.59 13.91
C THR A 334 26.90 -8.30 14.01
N GLU A 335 26.14 -7.99 12.97
CA GLU A 335 25.23 -6.83 12.95
C GLU A 335 24.13 -7.00 13.98
N LEU A 336 23.49 -8.17 14.02
CA LEU A 336 22.41 -8.50 14.95
C LEU A 336 22.87 -8.45 16.41
N SER A 337 24.12 -8.85 16.72
CA SER A 337 24.66 -8.77 18.08
C SER A 337 24.83 -7.32 18.54
N LYS A 338 25.27 -6.43 17.66
CA LYS A 338 25.34 -4.99 17.96
C LYS A 338 23.96 -4.34 18.09
N TYR A 339 23.00 -4.82 17.30
CA TYR A 339 21.62 -4.35 17.39
C TYR A 339 20.97 -4.78 18.71
N GLU A 340 21.23 -6.02 19.14
CA GLU A 340 20.73 -6.55 20.41
C GLU A 340 21.13 -5.67 21.60
N GLU A 341 22.38 -5.18 21.65
CA GLU A 341 22.83 -4.27 22.71
C GLU A 341 21.97 -2.99 22.78
N LYS A 342 21.55 -2.44 21.62
CA LYS A 342 20.67 -1.27 21.56
C LYS A 342 19.25 -1.63 21.98
N VAL A 343 18.71 -2.74 21.46
CA VAL A 343 17.35 -3.22 21.77
C VAL A 343 17.24 -3.53 23.27
N HIS A 344 18.29 -4.10 23.89
CA HIS A 344 18.35 -4.35 25.33
C HIS A 344 18.13 -3.06 26.14
N HIS A 345 18.84 -2.01 25.80
CA HIS A 345 18.69 -0.73 26.47
C HIS A 345 17.26 -0.17 26.41
N TYR A 346 16.66 -0.18 25.22
CA TYR A 346 15.29 0.32 25.06
C TYR A 346 14.23 -0.61 25.65
N ALA A 347 14.47 -1.92 25.67
CA ALA A 347 13.61 -2.90 26.33
C ALA A 347 13.51 -2.66 27.83
N ASP A 348 14.64 -2.34 28.47
CA ASP A 348 14.67 -2.05 29.92
C ASP A 348 14.00 -0.72 30.27
N MET A 349 13.95 0.22 29.33
CA MET A 349 13.29 1.51 29.53
C MET A 349 11.75 1.42 29.57
N MET A 350 11.15 0.36 29.01
CA MET A 350 9.69 0.17 28.93
C MET A 350 8.98 1.45 28.47
N VAL A 351 9.43 2.00 27.34
CA VAL A 351 8.97 3.29 26.82
C VAL A 351 7.47 3.29 26.61
N GLU A 352 6.77 4.19 27.27
CA GLU A 352 5.36 4.48 27.00
C GLU A 352 5.28 5.55 25.91
N MET A 353 4.32 5.40 25.02
CA MET A 353 4.04 6.39 23.98
C MET A 353 2.61 6.86 24.12
N ASP A 354 2.44 8.17 24.08
CA ASP A 354 1.13 8.77 23.88
C ASP A 354 0.82 8.73 22.38
N LEU A 355 -0.17 7.94 21.99
CA LEU A 355 -0.58 7.79 20.59
C LEU A 355 -1.67 8.80 20.19
N ASP A 356 -2.14 9.62 21.13
CA ASP A 356 -3.18 10.65 20.91
C ASP A 356 -2.55 12.03 20.60
N ASP A 357 -1.23 12.18 20.73
CA ASP A 357 -0.45 13.35 20.33
C ASP A 357 0.12 13.15 18.88
#